data_e9801d06edf743cd623384372c2a6180
#
_entry.id   e9801d06edf743cd623384372c2a6180
#
_cell.length_a   1.000
_cell.length_b   1.000
_cell.length_c   1.000
_cell.angle_alpha   90.00
_cell.angle_beta   90.00
_cell.angle_gamma   90.00
#
_symmetry.space_group_name_H-M   'P 1'
#
loop_
_entity.id
_entity.type
_entity.pdbx_description
1 polymer ?
#
loop_
_entity_poly.entity_id
_entity_poly.type
_entity_poly.pdbx_seq_one_letter_code
_entity_poly.pdbx_strand_id
1 'polypeptide(L)'
;HILTAQGLFFANKSLIEAYPQWADLASMINLFSNAAFTFLPVLIGFSATKKFGGNPYLGAALGMIMVHPDLLNAYSYGKAGVEVPVWNIFGLSIEAVGYQGTVLPVLGVSWILANIEKRLHKVTPTWLDNLTTPLLATLITGFITFILVGPLLREAGVLLSDGISWMYNTLGLFGGAIFGFFYAPICLTGMHHSFIAVETQLLASIKTTGGSFIFPTASMSNVAQGAAVIAILLVTKDKKLTKT
;
A
#
# COMPACT_ATOMS: atom_id res chain seq x y z
N HIS A 1 -7.61 13.85 3.47
CA HIS A 1 -8.66 13.60 2.47
C HIS A 1 -9.87 14.55 2.60
N ILE A 2 -10.33 14.91 3.81
CA ILE A 2 -11.47 15.82 4.00
C ILE A 2 -11.25 17.16 3.30
N LEU A 3 -10.05 17.71 3.34
CA LEU A 3 -9.70 19.00 2.73
C LEU A 3 -9.65 18.96 1.20
N THR A 4 -9.32 17.80 0.62
CA THR A 4 -9.12 17.61 -0.83
C THR A 4 -10.26 16.88 -1.52
N ALA A 5 -11.22 16.31 -0.75
CA ALA A 5 -12.36 15.61 -1.31
C ALA A 5 -13.33 16.59 -1.99
N GLN A 6 -13.68 16.30 -3.23
CA GLN A 6 -14.70 17.05 -3.97
C GLN A 6 -16.10 16.53 -3.61
N GLY A 7 -17.08 17.43 -3.59
CA GLY A 7 -18.47 17.04 -3.35
C GLY A 7 -18.85 16.77 -1.89
N LEU A 8 -17.93 16.90 -0.92
CA LEU A 8 -18.21 16.63 0.48
C LEU A 8 -18.96 17.81 1.16
N PHE A 9 -18.54 19.05 0.89
CA PHE A 9 -19.14 20.27 1.44
C PHE A 9 -19.70 21.19 0.36
N PHE A 10 -19.15 21.13 -0.85
CA PHE A 10 -19.57 21.94 -1.99
C PHE A 10 -19.74 21.04 -3.22
N ALA A 11 -20.80 21.22 -3.97
CA ALA A 11 -21.03 20.52 -5.22
C ALA A 11 -19.87 20.81 -6.21
N ASN A 12 -19.13 19.77 -6.61
CA ASN A 12 -18.03 19.82 -7.58
C ASN A 12 -16.78 20.63 -7.17
N LYS A 13 -16.62 21.00 -5.89
CA LYS A 13 -15.40 21.67 -5.41
C LYS A 13 -14.89 21.03 -4.13
N SER A 14 -13.57 21.01 -3.97
CA SER A 14 -12.93 20.68 -2.69
C SER A 14 -12.97 21.89 -1.75
N LEU A 15 -12.73 21.66 -0.44
CA LEU A 15 -12.66 22.73 0.53
C LEU A 15 -11.54 23.75 0.20
N ILE A 16 -10.42 23.26 -0.34
CA ILE A 16 -9.27 24.07 -0.76
C ILE A 16 -9.63 24.96 -1.96
N GLU A 17 -10.36 24.43 -2.93
CA GLU A 17 -10.83 25.21 -4.09
C GLU A 17 -11.87 26.27 -3.70
N ALA A 18 -12.66 26.01 -2.66
CA ALA A 18 -13.63 26.97 -2.15
C ALA A 18 -12.98 28.11 -1.33
N TYR A 19 -11.87 27.83 -0.67
CA TYR A 19 -11.13 28.77 0.18
C TYR A 19 -9.64 28.82 -0.16
N PRO A 20 -9.25 29.46 -1.28
CA PRO A 20 -7.86 29.50 -1.76
C PRO A 20 -6.85 30.09 -0.75
N GLN A 21 -7.31 30.97 0.14
CA GLN A 21 -6.47 31.57 1.18
C GLN A 21 -5.91 30.55 2.19
N TRP A 22 -6.53 29.39 2.32
CA TRP A 22 -6.09 28.30 3.21
C TRP A 22 -5.41 27.16 2.45
N ALA A 23 -5.20 27.29 1.13
CA ALA A 23 -4.67 26.21 0.28
C ALA A 23 -3.27 25.76 0.73
N ASP A 24 -2.38 26.70 1.05
CA ASP A 24 -1.01 26.39 1.47
C ASP A 24 -0.97 25.69 2.84
N LEU A 25 -1.75 26.17 3.80
CA LEU A 25 -1.88 25.53 5.11
C LEU A 25 -2.47 24.13 4.98
N ALA A 26 -3.51 23.96 4.17
CA ALA A 26 -4.13 22.67 3.91
C ALA A 26 -3.16 21.70 3.21
N SER A 27 -2.35 22.18 2.27
CA SER A 27 -1.30 21.42 1.60
C SER A 27 -0.24 20.93 2.59
N MET A 28 0.21 21.80 3.48
CA MET A 28 1.18 21.45 4.53
C MET A 28 0.61 20.41 5.51
N ILE A 29 -0.62 20.55 5.95
CA ILE A 29 -1.29 19.57 6.82
C ILE A 29 -1.45 18.24 6.09
N ASN A 30 -1.83 18.26 4.81
CA ASN A 30 -1.93 17.06 3.99
C ASN A 30 -0.59 16.34 3.84
N LEU A 31 0.50 17.09 3.65
CA LEU A 31 1.86 16.55 3.61
C LEU A 31 2.19 15.80 4.91
N PHE A 32 1.94 16.41 6.07
CA PHE A 32 2.22 15.79 7.37
C PHE A 32 1.39 14.52 7.60
N SER A 33 0.12 14.55 7.25
CA SER A 33 -0.78 13.41 7.43
C SER A 33 -0.49 12.25 6.47
N ASN A 34 0.01 12.54 5.27
CA ASN A 34 0.23 11.53 4.22
C ASN A 34 1.66 10.97 4.22
N ALA A 35 2.62 11.68 4.82
CA ALA A 35 4.04 11.29 4.76
C ALA A 35 4.29 9.86 5.27
N ALA A 36 3.71 9.50 6.43
CA ALA A 36 3.88 8.18 7.02
C ALA A 36 3.32 7.06 6.12
N PHE A 37 2.20 7.30 5.45
CA PHE A 37 1.60 6.33 4.53
C PHE A 37 2.40 6.20 3.22
N THR A 38 2.87 7.31 2.67
CA THR A 38 3.70 7.30 1.46
C THR A 38 4.99 6.53 1.67
N PHE A 39 5.65 6.75 2.82
CA PHE A 39 6.90 6.10 3.20
C PHE A 39 6.72 4.84 4.07
N LEU A 40 5.50 4.29 4.12
CA LEU A 40 5.21 3.07 4.86
C LEU A 40 6.16 1.90 4.51
N PRO A 41 6.54 1.67 3.23
CA PRO A 41 7.54 0.67 2.85
C PRO A 41 8.87 0.82 3.58
N VAL A 42 9.32 2.04 3.86
CA VAL A 42 10.59 2.29 4.58
C VAL A 42 10.48 1.83 6.02
N LEU A 43 9.39 2.19 6.71
CA LEU A 43 9.15 1.85 8.11
C LEU A 43 8.97 0.34 8.30
N ILE A 44 8.20 -0.28 7.40
CA ILE A 44 7.98 -1.74 7.42
C ILE A 44 9.27 -2.46 7.04
N GLY A 45 9.98 -2.00 6.00
CA GLY A 45 11.26 -2.57 5.57
C GLY A 45 12.26 -2.64 6.71
N PHE A 46 12.42 -1.54 7.46
CA PHE A 46 13.26 -1.49 8.66
C PHE A 46 12.83 -2.53 9.71
N SER A 47 11.55 -2.50 10.09
CA SER A 47 11.02 -3.32 11.18
C SER A 47 10.97 -4.80 10.83
N ALA A 48 10.54 -5.15 9.62
CA ALA A 48 10.42 -6.51 9.14
C ALA A 48 11.78 -7.18 8.94
N THR A 49 12.73 -6.48 8.30
CA THR A 49 14.09 -7.01 8.10
C THR A 49 14.78 -7.29 9.43
N LYS A 50 14.63 -6.41 10.42
CA LYS A 50 15.10 -6.64 11.79
C LYS A 50 14.47 -7.90 12.39
N LYS A 51 13.16 -8.08 12.24
CA LYS A 51 12.43 -9.24 12.77
C LYS A 51 12.82 -10.54 12.07
N PHE A 52 13.15 -10.49 10.79
CA PHE A 52 13.67 -11.63 10.04
C PHE A 52 15.17 -11.91 10.28
N GLY A 53 15.82 -11.07 11.12
CA GLY A 53 17.22 -11.24 11.52
C GLY A 53 18.24 -10.79 10.47
N GLY A 54 17.86 -9.85 9.60
CA GLY A 54 18.74 -9.11 8.70
C GLY A 54 19.02 -7.70 9.21
N ASN A 55 19.81 -6.94 8.45
CA ASN A 55 20.15 -5.55 8.78
C ASN A 55 18.96 -4.60 8.50
N PRO A 56 18.41 -3.94 9.54
CA PRO A 56 17.24 -3.08 9.40
C PRO A 56 17.49 -1.86 8.50
N TYR A 57 18.72 -1.36 8.44
CA TYR A 57 19.06 -0.21 7.58
C TYR A 57 19.01 -0.59 6.09
N LEU A 58 19.41 -1.81 5.74
CA LEU A 58 19.25 -2.32 4.37
C LEU A 58 17.78 -2.50 4.03
N GLY A 59 16.96 -2.95 4.99
CA GLY A 59 15.51 -3.00 4.83
C GLY A 59 14.88 -1.64 4.59
N ALA A 60 15.33 -0.61 5.32
CA ALA A 60 14.90 0.77 5.09
C ALA A 60 15.35 1.29 3.72
N ALA A 61 16.62 1.05 3.34
CA ALA A 61 17.15 1.45 2.03
C ALA A 61 16.36 0.82 0.88
N LEU A 62 16.02 -0.46 1.00
CA LEU A 62 15.18 -1.16 0.00
C LEU A 62 13.75 -0.57 -0.03
N GLY A 63 13.18 -0.24 1.13
CA GLY A 63 11.91 0.48 1.21
C GLY A 63 11.95 1.85 0.52
N MET A 64 13.06 2.60 0.63
CA MET A 64 13.27 3.87 -0.09
C MET A 64 13.33 3.65 -1.60
N ILE A 65 14.02 2.60 -2.06
CA ILE A 65 14.06 2.22 -3.49
C ILE A 65 12.65 1.92 -3.99
N MET A 66 11.82 1.23 -3.21
CA MET A 66 10.45 0.86 -3.58
C MET A 66 9.50 2.07 -3.68
N VAL A 67 9.79 3.20 -3.06
CA VAL A 67 8.98 4.43 -3.12
C VAL A 67 9.70 5.59 -3.80
N HIS A 68 10.78 5.31 -4.54
CA HIS A 68 11.57 6.34 -5.19
C HIS A 68 10.73 7.22 -6.11
N PRO A 69 10.95 8.55 -6.15
CA PRO A 69 10.16 9.46 -6.98
C PRO A 69 10.28 9.23 -8.49
N ASP A 70 11.35 8.57 -8.97
CA ASP A 70 11.50 8.19 -10.37
C ASP A 70 10.56 7.05 -10.80
N LEU A 71 9.93 6.37 -9.83
CA LEU A 71 8.89 5.38 -10.08
C LEU A 71 7.55 6.07 -10.23
N LEU A 72 6.70 5.54 -11.10
CA LEU A 72 5.31 5.98 -11.16
C LEU A 72 4.66 5.72 -9.78
N ASN A 73 4.05 6.76 -9.23
CA ASN A 73 3.39 6.66 -7.94
C ASN A 73 2.27 5.60 -7.97
N ALA A 74 2.27 4.69 -6.99
CA ALA A 74 1.28 3.61 -6.88
C ALA A 74 -0.18 4.11 -6.93
N TYR A 75 -0.46 5.29 -6.35
CA TYR A 75 -1.79 5.90 -6.38
C TYR A 75 -2.19 6.50 -7.73
N SER A 76 -1.27 6.59 -8.68
CA SER A 76 -1.51 7.05 -10.05
C SER A 76 -1.61 5.90 -11.05
N TYR A 77 -1.23 4.68 -10.64
CA TYR A 77 -1.33 3.48 -11.45
C TYR A 77 -2.80 3.16 -11.78
N GLY A 78 -3.08 2.89 -13.05
CA GLY A 78 -4.44 2.58 -13.52
C GLY A 78 -5.37 3.78 -13.71
N LYS A 79 -4.90 5.02 -13.49
CA LYS A 79 -5.69 6.21 -13.82
C LYS A 79 -5.68 6.47 -15.32
N ALA A 80 -6.85 6.90 -15.85
CA ALA A 80 -6.96 7.27 -17.27
C ALA A 80 -5.97 8.37 -17.65
N GLY A 81 -5.22 8.16 -18.74
CA GLY A 81 -4.24 9.13 -19.26
C GLY A 81 -2.86 9.09 -18.60
N VAL A 82 -2.60 8.15 -17.69
CA VAL A 82 -1.27 7.97 -17.09
C VAL A 82 -0.56 6.83 -17.82
N GLU A 83 0.53 7.14 -18.51
CA GLU A 83 1.41 6.14 -19.12
C GLU A 83 2.30 5.52 -18.03
N VAL A 84 2.41 4.19 -18.05
CA VAL A 84 3.27 3.45 -17.13
C VAL A 84 4.69 3.40 -17.72
N PRO A 85 5.70 3.98 -17.06
CA PRO A 85 7.09 3.85 -17.51
C PRO A 85 7.53 2.38 -17.47
N VAL A 86 8.22 1.93 -18.51
CA VAL A 86 8.68 0.55 -18.66
C VAL A 86 10.18 0.52 -18.87
N TRP A 87 10.88 -0.30 -18.09
CA TRP A 87 12.28 -0.61 -18.27
C TRP A 87 12.44 -1.88 -19.11
N ASN A 88 13.14 -1.78 -20.22
CA ASN A 88 13.48 -2.95 -21.03
C ASN A 88 14.88 -3.45 -20.66
N ILE A 89 14.95 -4.46 -19.80
CA ILE A 89 16.20 -5.03 -19.29
C ILE A 89 16.31 -6.47 -19.78
N PHE A 90 17.32 -6.78 -20.59
CA PHE A 90 17.59 -8.12 -21.17
C PHE A 90 16.37 -8.76 -21.87
N GLY A 91 15.51 -7.96 -22.49
CA GLY A 91 14.31 -8.44 -23.18
C GLY A 91 13.09 -8.65 -22.26
N LEU A 92 13.21 -8.32 -20.98
CA LEU A 92 12.09 -8.26 -20.03
C LEU A 92 11.58 -6.83 -19.94
N SER A 93 10.28 -6.65 -20.11
CA SER A 93 9.60 -5.37 -19.90
C SER A 93 9.15 -5.28 -18.45
N ILE A 94 9.77 -4.40 -17.67
CA ILE A 94 9.52 -4.23 -16.24
C ILE A 94 8.83 -2.89 -16.02
N GLU A 95 7.64 -2.90 -15.45
CA GLU A 95 6.94 -1.66 -15.11
C GLU A 95 7.61 -0.92 -13.95
N ALA A 96 7.98 0.34 -14.18
CA ALA A 96 8.61 1.20 -13.17
C ALA A 96 7.54 1.85 -12.28
N VAL A 97 6.87 1.05 -11.45
CA VAL A 97 5.79 1.49 -10.54
C VAL A 97 6.22 1.32 -9.10
N GLY A 98 5.98 2.35 -8.30
CA GLY A 98 6.29 2.37 -6.87
C GLY A 98 5.30 1.56 -6.03
N TYR A 99 5.67 1.39 -4.77
CA TYR A 99 4.92 0.60 -3.78
C TYR A 99 4.47 1.45 -2.60
N GLN A 100 4.14 2.73 -2.83
CA GLN A 100 3.66 3.63 -1.79
C GLN A 100 2.41 3.05 -1.11
N GLY A 101 2.39 3.07 0.22
CA GLY A 101 1.27 2.58 1.02
C GLY A 101 1.08 1.06 1.06
N THR A 102 1.96 0.25 0.43
CA THR A 102 1.82 -1.20 0.43
C THR A 102 2.55 -1.84 1.62
N VAL A 103 2.00 -2.94 2.13
CA VAL A 103 2.55 -3.70 3.26
C VAL A 103 3.08 -5.06 2.81
N LEU A 104 2.25 -5.83 2.12
CA LEU A 104 2.55 -7.22 1.77
C LEU A 104 3.79 -7.39 0.88
N PRO A 105 3.97 -6.60 -0.20
CA PRO A 105 5.19 -6.65 -1.00
C PRO A 105 6.44 -6.39 -0.18
N VAL A 106 6.37 -5.41 0.72
CA VAL A 106 7.52 -5.02 1.56
C VAL A 106 7.90 -6.11 2.55
N LEU A 107 6.94 -6.81 3.13
CA LEU A 107 7.19 -7.95 4.02
C LEU A 107 7.91 -9.09 3.26
N GLY A 108 7.41 -9.43 2.07
CA GLY A 108 8.03 -10.46 1.23
C GLY A 108 9.46 -10.10 0.84
N VAL A 109 9.66 -8.86 0.39
CA VAL A 109 10.98 -8.34 0.01
C VAL A 109 11.94 -8.29 1.20
N SER A 110 11.47 -7.88 2.39
CA SER A 110 12.28 -7.85 3.61
C SER A 110 12.73 -9.25 4.04
N TRP A 111 11.87 -10.25 3.86
CA TRP A 111 12.22 -11.64 4.13
C TRP A 111 13.29 -12.16 3.14
N ILE A 112 13.13 -11.85 1.85
CA ILE A 112 14.10 -12.20 0.81
C ILE A 112 15.44 -11.55 1.10
N LEU A 113 15.46 -10.23 1.40
CA LEU A 113 16.65 -9.48 1.75
C LEU A 113 17.41 -10.13 2.91
N ALA A 114 16.72 -10.42 4.02
CA ALA A 114 17.32 -11.01 5.20
C ALA A 114 17.94 -12.40 4.92
N ASN A 115 17.31 -13.19 4.04
CA ASN A 115 17.85 -14.51 3.65
C ASN A 115 19.06 -14.38 2.72
N ILE A 116 19.04 -13.46 1.77
CA ILE A 116 20.17 -13.20 0.87
C ILE A 116 21.36 -12.68 1.66
N GLU A 117 21.15 -11.68 2.54
CA GLU A 117 22.18 -11.12 3.41
C GLU A 117 22.86 -12.20 4.25
N LYS A 118 22.08 -13.05 4.93
CA LYS A 118 22.60 -14.17 5.74
C LYS A 118 23.42 -15.17 4.92
N ARG A 119 23.06 -15.39 3.67
CA ARG A 119 23.83 -16.28 2.79
C ARG A 119 25.12 -15.63 2.32
N LEU A 120 25.06 -14.35 1.97
CA LEU A 120 26.25 -13.59 1.55
C LEU A 120 27.29 -13.50 2.66
N HIS A 121 26.88 -13.20 3.91
CA HIS A 121 27.77 -13.21 5.07
C HIS A 121 28.55 -14.53 5.27
N LYS A 122 27.97 -15.64 4.86
CA LYS A 122 28.65 -16.96 4.98
C LYS A 122 29.68 -17.22 3.88
N VAL A 123 29.55 -16.57 2.74
CA VAL A 123 30.37 -16.81 1.54
C VAL A 123 31.43 -15.73 1.38
N THR A 124 31.16 -14.53 1.85
CA THR A 124 32.05 -13.38 1.68
C THR A 124 33.16 -13.38 2.72
N PRO A 125 34.44 -13.18 2.31
CA PRO A 125 35.55 -13.03 3.25
C PRO A 125 35.35 -11.85 4.21
N THR A 126 35.76 -11.98 5.48
CA THR A 126 35.49 -10.99 6.54
C THR A 126 36.02 -9.58 6.25
N TRP A 127 37.13 -9.46 5.50
CA TRP A 127 37.69 -8.16 5.15
C TRP A 127 36.88 -7.40 4.09
N LEU A 128 36.08 -8.11 3.28
CA LEU A 128 35.26 -7.54 2.21
C LEU A 128 33.77 -7.50 2.58
N ASP A 129 33.37 -8.20 3.62
CA ASP A 129 31.97 -8.46 3.98
C ASP A 129 31.17 -7.18 4.22
N ASN A 130 31.76 -6.22 4.93
CA ASN A 130 31.10 -4.95 5.26
C ASN A 130 30.76 -4.08 4.03
N LEU A 131 31.43 -4.28 2.91
CA LEU A 131 31.19 -3.54 1.67
C LEU A 131 30.32 -4.35 0.70
N THR A 132 30.72 -5.60 0.47
CA THR A 132 30.14 -6.44 -0.59
C THR A 132 28.76 -6.98 -0.22
N THR A 133 28.59 -7.42 1.03
CA THR A 133 27.30 -8.01 1.44
C THR A 133 26.14 -7.02 1.39
N PRO A 134 26.22 -5.77 1.95
CA PRO A 134 25.15 -4.80 1.83
C PRO A 134 24.86 -4.43 0.38
N LEU A 135 25.89 -4.22 -0.42
CA LEU A 135 25.75 -3.84 -1.83
C LEU A 135 25.05 -4.93 -2.63
N LEU A 136 25.57 -6.17 -2.58
CA LEU A 136 24.99 -7.27 -3.34
C LEU A 136 23.61 -7.67 -2.83
N ALA A 137 23.39 -7.70 -1.51
CA ALA A 137 22.09 -8.02 -0.94
C ALA A 137 21.01 -7.04 -1.41
N THR A 138 21.29 -5.72 -1.37
CA THR A 138 20.36 -4.69 -1.80
C THR A 138 20.12 -4.76 -3.31
N LEU A 139 21.18 -4.96 -4.11
CA LEU A 139 21.09 -4.98 -5.56
C LEU A 139 20.31 -6.22 -6.05
N ILE A 140 20.66 -7.40 -5.57
CA ILE A 140 19.98 -8.66 -5.93
C ILE A 140 18.51 -8.60 -5.49
N THR A 141 18.26 -8.16 -4.25
CA THR A 141 16.88 -8.06 -3.75
C THR A 141 16.09 -7.00 -4.51
N GLY A 142 16.70 -5.88 -4.89
CA GLY A 142 16.08 -4.84 -5.72
C GLY A 142 15.63 -5.38 -7.07
N PHE A 143 16.48 -6.14 -7.77
CA PHE A 143 16.09 -6.80 -9.02
C PHE A 143 14.95 -7.81 -8.81
N ILE A 144 15.03 -8.66 -7.79
CA ILE A 144 13.96 -9.61 -7.47
C ILE A 144 12.65 -8.86 -7.16
N THR A 145 12.73 -7.71 -6.50
CA THR A 145 11.56 -6.90 -6.16
C THR A 145 10.82 -6.45 -7.42
N PHE A 146 11.51 -5.84 -8.37
CA PHE A 146 10.85 -5.28 -9.56
C PHE A 146 10.55 -6.33 -10.64
N ILE A 147 11.34 -7.39 -10.76
CA ILE A 147 11.15 -8.42 -11.78
C ILE A 147 10.11 -9.45 -11.36
N LEU A 148 10.10 -9.86 -10.10
CA LEU A 148 9.29 -11.00 -9.63
C LEU A 148 8.22 -10.61 -8.61
N VAL A 149 8.64 -10.05 -7.47
CA VAL A 149 7.73 -9.81 -6.33
C VAL A 149 6.67 -8.77 -6.68
N GLY A 150 7.08 -7.71 -7.36
CA GLY A 150 6.21 -6.62 -7.73
C GLY A 150 5.09 -7.02 -8.69
N PRO A 151 5.42 -7.54 -9.88
CA PRO A 151 4.41 -8.00 -10.83
C PRO A 151 3.49 -9.06 -10.24
N LEU A 152 4.06 -10.09 -9.57
CA LEU A 152 3.28 -11.18 -8.97
C LEU A 152 2.25 -10.68 -7.95
N LEU A 153 2.63 -9.77 -7.07
CA LEU A 153 1.72 -9.25 -6.06
C LEU A 153 0.74 -8.21 -6.61
N ARG A 154 1.10 -7.54 -7.69
CA ARG A 154 0.17 -6.66 -8.42
C ARG A 154 -0.89 -7.49 -9.14
N GLU A 155 -0.51 -8.55 -9.84
CA GLU A 155 -1.42 -9.51 -10.46
C GLU A 155 -2.39 -10.13 -9.44
N ALA A 156 -1.87 -10.54 -8.28
CA ALA A 156 -2.70 -11.03 -7.18
C ALA A 156 -3.71 -9.95 -6.69
N GLY A 157 -3.30 -8.68 -6.67
CA GLY A 157 -4.16 -7.55 -6.34
C GLY A 157 -5.27 -7.35 -7.39
N VAL A 158 -4.94 -7.44 -8.68
CA VAL A 158 -5.91 -7.36 -9.79
C VAL A 158 -6.90 -8.51 -9.70
N LEU A 159 -6.44 -9.75 -9.57
CA LEU A 159 -7.31 -10.93 -9.43
C LEU A 159 -8.27 -10.80 -8.24
N LEU A 160 -7.79 -10.28 -7.11
CA LEU A 160 -8.62 -10.03 -5.93
C LEU A 160 -9.69 -8.97 -6.24
N SER A 161 -9.32 -7.90 -6.93
CA SER A 161 -10.22 -6.81 -7.31
C SER A 161 -11.30 -7.27 -8.29
N ASP A 162 -10.91 -8.06 -9.29
CA ASP A 162 -11.83 -8.63 -10.28
C ASP A 162 -12.80 -9.63 -9.62
N GLY A 163 -12.29 -10.46 -8.71
CA GLY A 163 -13.10 -11.38 -7.91
C GLY A 163 -14.15 -10.66 -7.06
N ILE A 164 -13.79 -9.54 -6.44
CA ILE A 164 -14.73 -8.73 -5.64
C ILE A 164 -15.77 -8.05 -6.54
N SER A 165 -15.36 -7.49 -7.67
CA SER A 165 -16.26 -6.87 -8.62
C SER A 165 -17.25 -7.89 -9.19
N TRP A 166 -16.78 -9.08 -9.54
CA TRP A 166 -17.64 -10.19 -9.98
C TRP A 166 -18.63 -10.59 -8.88
N MET A 167 -18.16 -10.76 -7.66
CA MET A 167 -19.00 -11.14 -6.52
C MET A 167 -20.12 -10.12 -6.27
N TYR A 168 -19.80 -8.84 -6.32
CA TYR A 168 -20.78 -7.77 -6.13
C TYR A 168 -21.80 -7.72 -7.27
N ASN A 169 -21.35 -7.80 -8.52
CA ASN A 169 -22.22 -7.76 -9.68
C ASN A 169 -23.15 -8.97 -9.77
N THR A 170 -22.71 -10.15 -9.29
CA THR A 170 -23.48 -11.40 -9.34
C THR A 170 -24.38 -11.57 -8.12
N LEU A 171 -23.90 -11.26 -6.91
CA LEU A 171 -24.59 -11.51 -5.66
C LEU A 171 -25.27 -10.25 -5.07
N GLY A 172 -25.03 -9.07 -5.63
CA GLY A 172 -25.63 -7.80 -5.19
C GLY A 172 -25.41 -7.55 -3.69
N LEU A 173 -26.49 -7.42 -2.92
CA LEU A 173 -26.46 -7.15 -1.48
C LEU A 173 -25.66 -8.19 -0.68
N PHE A 174 -25.79 -9.46 -1.01
CA PHE A 174 -25.03 -10.54 -0.37
C PHE A 174 -23.53 -10.44 -0.67
N GLY A 175 -23.15 -10.03 -1.87
CA GLY A 175 -21.77 -9.77 -2.25
C GLY A 175 -21.16 -8.65 -1.40
N GLY A 176 -21.89 -7.56 -1.20
CA GLY A 176 -21.50 -6.47 -0.32
C GLY A 176 -21.30 -6.90 1.13
N ALA A 177 -22.21 -7.75 1.66
CA ALA A 177 -22.10 -8.30 3.02
C ALA A 177 -20.86 -9.20 3.19
N ILE A 178 -20.62 -10.09 2.23
CA ILE A 178 -19.44 -10.97 2.22
C ILE A 178 -18.16 -10.14 2.12
N PHE A 179 -18.11 -9.16 1.22
CA PHE A 179 -16.96 -8.26 1.10
C PHE A 179 -16.69 -7.51 2.40
N GLY A 180 -17.73 -6.92 3.04
CA GLY A 180 -17.60 -6.20 4.30
C GLY A 180 -17.08 -7.09 5.43
N PHE A 181 -17.48 -8.35 5.47
CA PHE A 181 -17.00 -9.33 6.45
C PHE A 181 -15.50 -9.63 6.28
N PHE A 182 -15.04 -9.82 5.04
CA PHE A 182 -13.64 -10.11 4.75
C PHE A 182 -12.76 -8.86 4.66
N TYR A 183 -13.34 -7.66 4.60
CA TYR A 183 -12.57 -6.43 4.46
C TYR A 183 -11.58 -6.20 5.61
N ALA A 184 -11.95 -6.51 6.86
CA ALA A 184 -11.06 -6.36 8.01
C ALA A 184 -9.78 -7.22 7.90
N PRO A 185 -9.86 -8.54 7.61
CA PRO A 185 -8.67 -9.36 7.29
C PRO A 185 -7.85 -8.82 6.12
N ILE A 186 -8.49 -8.33 5.05
CA ILE A 186 -7.81 -7.76 3.89
C ILE A 186 -7.04 -6.49 4.28
N CYS A 187 -7.60 -5.64 5.14
CA CYS A 187 -6.90 -4.48 5.69
C CYS A 187 -5.64 -4.85 6.45
N LEU A 188 -5.67 -5.93 7.24
CA LEU A 188 -4.51 -6.40 8.00
C LEU A 188 -3.34 -6.83 7.09
N THR A 189 -3.63 -7.35 5.89
CA THR A 189 -2.60 -7.70 4.90
C THR A 189 -2.05 -6.49 4.13
N GLY A 190 -2.67 -5.31 4.26
CA GLY A 190 -2.32 -4.11 3.50
C GLY A 190 -2.77 -4.14 2.03
N MET A 191 -3.49 -5.18 1.60
CA MET A 191 -3.96 -5.32 0.21
C MET A 191 -5.12 -4.38 -0.14
N HIS A 192 -5.76 -3.77 0.85
CA HIS A 192 -6.87 -2.82 0.64
C HIS A 192 -6.48 -1.62 -0.23
N HIS A 193 -5.20 -1.25 -0.31
CA HIS A 193 -4.72 -0.20 -1.20
C HIS A 193 -4.84 -0.56 -2.70
N SER A 194 -4.84 -1.85 -3.03
CA SER A 194 -5.05 -2.31 -4.41
C SER A 194 -6.46 -1.96 -4.92
N PHE A 195 -7.43 -1.83 -4.02
CA PHE A 195 -8.80 -1.46 -4.37
C PHE A 195 -8.96 0.00 -4.82
N ILE A 196 -7.99 0.87 -4.56
CA ILE A 196 -8.03 2.27 -5.02
C ILE A 196 -8.06 2.33 -6.55
N ALA A 197 -7.33 1.46 -7.24
CA ALA A 197 -7.35 1.41 -8.70
C ALA A 197 -8.72 0.96 -9.22
N VAL A 198 -9.31 -0.08 -8.62
CA VAL A 198 -10.66 -0.57 -8.96
C VAL A 198 -11.72 0.49 -8.70
N GLU A 199 -11.64 1.15 -7.54
CA GLU A 199 -12.54 2.24 -7.18
C GLU A 199 -12.50 3.38 -8.22
N THR A 200 -11.29 3.78 -8.63
CA THR A 200 -11.10 4.82 -9.65
C THR A 200 -11.72 4.39 -10.98
N GLN A 201 -11.58 3.13 -11.37
CA GLN A 201 -12.17 2.58 -12.59
C GLN A 201 -13.70 2.52 -12.51
N LEU A 202 -14.26 2.09 -11.37
CA LEU A 202 -15.72 2.07 -11.15
C LEU A 202 -16.31 3.48 -11.21
N LEU A 203 -15.63 4.48 -10.64
CA LEU A 203 -16.04 5.87 -10.70
C LEU A 203 -15.92 6.47 -12.11
N ALA A 204 -14.87 6.12 -12.86
CA ALA A 204 -14.74 6.53 -14.26
C ALA A 204 -15.86 5.96 -15.15
N SER A 205 -16.37 4.79 -14.82
CA SER A 205 -17.42 4.06 -15.53
C SER A 205 -18.80 4.19 -14.88
N ILE A 206 -19.04 5.20 -14.07
CA ILE A 206 -20.24 5.35 -13.21
C ILE A 206 -21.57 5.22 -13.98
N LYS A 207 -21.60 5.61 -15.25
CA LYS A 207 -22.79 5.49 -16.12
C LYS A 207 -23.17 4.03 -16.43
N THR A 208 -22.19 3.13 -16.42
CA THR A 208 -22.39 1.70 -16.72
C THR A 208 -22.39 0.84 -15.48
N THR A 209 -21.62 1.21 -14.46
CA THR A 209 -21.46 0.44 -13.20
C THR A 209 -22.44 0.86 -12.11
N GLY A 210 -23.10 2.01 -12.25
CA GLY A 210 -24.02 2.55 -11.24
C GLY A 210 -23.34 3.18 -10.04
N GLY A 211 -22.01 3.22 -10.00
CA GLY A 211 -21.20 3.82 -8.91
C GLY A 211 -20.22 2.85 -8.30
N SER A 212 -19.61 3.29 -7.20
CA SER A 212 -18.67 2.49 -6.43
C SER A 212 -19.33 1.94 -5.17
N PHE A 213 -19.03 0.68 -4.85
CA PHE A 213 -19.48 0.01 -3.63
C PHE A 213 -18.36 -0.25 -2.64
N ILE A 214 -17.09 -0.18 -3.09
CA ILE A 214 -15.92 -0.58 -2.30
C ILE A 214 -15.73 0.36 -1.11
N PHE A 215 -15.63 1.66 -1.35
CA PHE A 215 -15.41 2.63 -0.27
C PHE A 215 -16.58 2.75 0.72
N PRO A 216 -17.87 2.76 0.32
CA PRO A 216 -18.96 2.72 1.27
C PRO A 216 -18.92 1.48 2.17
N THR A 217 -18.70 0.30 1.60
CA THR A 217 -18.61 -0.96 2.37
C THR A 217 -17.37 -0.98 3.27
N ALA A 218 -16.24 -0.52 2.77
CA ALA A 218 -15.01 -0.35 3.56
C ALA A 218 -15.21 0.60 4.75
N SER A 219 -15.89 1.73 4.53
CA SER A 219 -16.20 2.70 5.57
C SER A 219 -17.10 2.11 6.65
N MET A 220 -18.12 1.35 6.28
CA MET A 220 -18.99 0.66 7.24
C MET A 220 -18.20 -0.36 8.07
N SER A 221 -17.30 -1.14 7.43
CA SER A 221 -16.44 -2.09 8.12
C SER A 221 -15.50 -1.39 9.12
N ASN A 222 -14.90 -0.26 8.73
CA ASN A 222 -14.01 0.51 9.60
C ASN A 222 -14.76 1.10 10.81
N VAL A 223 -15.98 1.60 10.61
CA VAL A 223 -16.84 2.08 11.72
C VAL A 223 -17.19 0.93 12.66
N ALA A 224 -17.56 -0.23 12.14
CA ALA A 224 -17.86 -1.42 12.94
C ALA A 224 -16.64 -1.87 13.77
N GLN A 225 -15.43 -1.86 13.18
CA GLN A 225 -14.19 -2.15 13.91
C GLN A 225 -13.93 -1.13 15.03
N GLY A 226 -14.10 0.15 14.75
CA GLY A 226 -13.98 1.21 15.76
C GLY A 226 -14.96 1.02 16.91
N ALA A 227 -16.22 0.72 16.62
CA ALA A 227 -17.24 0.43 17.63
C ALA A 227 -16.89 -0.80 18.47
N ALA A 228 -16.38 -1.86 17.85
CA ALA A 228 -15.93 -3.06 18.55
C ALA A 228 -14.78 -2.77 19.53
N VAL A 229 -13.80 -1.96 19.12
CA VAL A 229 -12.70 -1.53 20.01
C VAL A 229 -13.23 -0.71 21.19
N ILE A 230 -14.14 0.22 20.96
CA ILE A 230 -14.77 1.00 22.04
C ILE A 230 -15.54 0.07 23.00
N ALA A 231 -16.29 -0.90 22.49
CA ALA A 231 -17.01 -1.87 23.31
C ALA A 231 -16.05 -2.69 24.18
N ILE A 232 -14.92 -3.14 23.63
CA ILE A 232 -13.88 -3.86 24.39
C ILE A 232 -13.30 -2.97 25.48
N LEU A 233 -13.00 -1.70 25.19
CA LEU A 233 -12.48 -0.74 26.16
C LEU A 233 -13.43 -0.52 27.33
N LEU A 234 -14.75 -0.49 27.06
CA LEU A 234 -15.77 -0.30 28.08
C LEU A 234 -15.97 -1.53 28.99
N VAL A 235 -15.79 -2.72 28.43
CA VAL A 235 -16.02 -4.00 29.14
C VAL A 235 -14.75 -4.53 29.81
N THR A 236 -13.57 -4.20 29.29
CA THR A 236 -12.31 -4.74 29.81
C THR A 236 -11.95 -4.15 31.17
N LYS A 237 -11.62 -5.03 32.11
CA LYS A 237 -11.08 -4.67 33.43
C LYS A 237 -9.55 -4.68 33.47
N ASP A 238 -8.90 -5.02 32.37
CA ASP A 238 -7.44 -5.10 32.30
C ASP A 238 -6.84 -3.71 32.06
N LYS A 239 -6.14 -3.19 33.09
CA LYS A 239 -5.48 -1.88 33.08
C LYS A 239 -4.36 -1.77 32.02
N LYS A 240 -3.87 -2.88 31.47
CA LYS A 240 -2.88 -2.86 30.38
C LYS A 240 -3.53 -2.56 29.04
N LEU A 241 -4.73 -3.08 28.79
CA LEU A 241 -5.48 -2.83 27.55
C LEU A 241 -6.12 -1.42 27.49
N THR A 242 -6.37 -0.80 28.65
CA THR A 242 -6.94 0.56 28.72
C THR A 242 -5.89 1.66 28.53
N LYS A 243 -4.59 1.34 28.52
CA LYS A 243 -3.48 2.30 28.37
C LYS A 243 -2.82 2.25 26.98
N THR A 244 -3.26 1.38 26.09
CA THR A 244 -2.86 1.31 24.68
C THR A 244 -3.90 1.97 23.81
#